data_2ef8acca59582d0d62ed6300015a07fc
#
_entry.id   2ef8acca59582d0d62ed6300015a07fc
#
_cell.length_a   1.000
_cell.length_b   1.000
_cell.length_c   1.000
_cell.angle_alpha   90.00
_cell.angle_beta   90.00
_cell.angle_gamma   90.00
#
_symmetry.space_group_name_H-M   'P 1'
#
loop_
_entity.id
_entity.type
_entity.pdbx_description
1 polymer ?
#
loop_
_entity_poly.entity_id
_entity_poly.type
_entity_poly.pdbx_seq_one_letter_code
_entity_poly.pdbx_strand_id
1 'polypeptide(L)'
;MNRDSGLGPGAPNPFLSVRNVEKSFPEGNGRQFVLRRISLDVAKGDFVTIMGPSGAGKSTLLAVLGMLDGDWTGEYELLDHAVHKLKHKDRIALGKQYVGFVFQQYHLIDDLTVAENLAMPLSYRDVKADDREAAVADTLDRFGMVAKKNLYPRQLSGGQQQLVAVARAVIHRPALLLADEPTGNLHSSQGKDIMGLFRELNAAGTTIVQVTHSEDNAKYGKRVIQLRDGWIVD
;
A
#
# COMPACT_ATOMS: atom_id res chain seq x y z
N MET A 1 -5.81 30.86 0.64
CA MET A 1 -5.15 31.32 1.86
C MET A 1 -5.80 30.59 3.00
N ASN A 2 -5.20 29.69 3.53
CA ASN A 2 -5.05 29.10 4.85
C ASN A 2 -4.48 27.69 4.67
N ARG A 3 -3.23 27.56 5.08
CA ARG A 3 -2.61 26.25 5.24
C ARG A 3 -3.07 25.72 6.59
N ASP A 4 -4.22 25.07 6.63
CA ASP A 4 -4.58 24.16 7.75
C ASP A 4 -3.94 22.80 7.47
N SER A 5 -2.61 22.77 7.65
CA SER A 5 -1.92 21.51 7.91
C SER A 5 -2.17 21.20 9.38
N GLY A 6 -2.75 20.06 9.70
CA GLY A 6 -2.90 19.57 11.08
C GLY A 6 -1.56 19.31 11.79
N LEU A 7 -0.47 19.80 11.26
CA LEU A 7 0.86 19.90 11.86
C LEU A 7 1.11 21.36 12.21
N GLY A 8 1.41 21.66 13.48
CA GLY A 8 1.75 23.01 13.95
C GLY A 8 2.93 23.61 13.20
N PRO A 9 3.14 24.95 13.26
CA PRO A 9 4.23 25.64 12.59
C PRO A 9 5.56 25.13 13.15
N GLY A 10 6.36 24.48 12.31
CA GLY A 10 7.66 23.88 12.67
C GLY A 10 7.70 22.35 12.54
N ALA A 11 6.63 21.69 12.13
CA ALA A 11 6.67 20.25 11.82
C ALA A 11 7.50 20.00 10.55
N PRO A 12 8.35 18.95 10.53
CA PRO A 12 9.08 18.57 9.32
C PRO A 12 8.06 18.28 8.19
N ASN A 13 8.50 18.52 6.94
CA ASN A 13 7.66 18.20 5.77
C ASN A 13 7.09 16.79 5.90
N PRO A 14 5.78 16.60 5.67
CA PRO A 14 5.17 15.29 5.76
C PRO A 14 5.84 14.34 4.78
N PHE A 15 5.97 13.08 5.16
CA PHE A 15 6.51 12.02 4.30
C PHE A 15 5.65 11.82 3.05
N LEU A 16 4.34 11.91 3.22
CA LEU A 16 3.33 11.89 2.17
C LEU A 16 2.31 12.99 2.45
N SER A 17 1.99 13.77 1.43
CA SER A 17 0.99 14.83 1.50
C SER A 17 0.12 14.83 0.26
N VAL A 18 -1.19 14.85 0.45
CA VAL A 18 -2.15 15.11 -0.62
C VAL A 18 -3.02 16.30 -0.28
N ARG A 19 -3.36 17.11 -1.28
CA ARG A 19 -4.17 18.33 -1.15
C ARG A 19 -5.22 18.39 -2.25
N ASN A 20 -6.48 18.49 -1.83
CA ASN A 20 -7.63 18.61 -2.72
C ASN A 20 -7.62 17.57 -3.85
N VAL A 21 -7.22 16.33 -3.54
CA VAL A 21 -7.22 15.26 -4.54
C VAL A 21 -8.64 14.86 -4.87
N GLU A 22 -8.98 14.90 -6.16
CA GLU A 22 -10.27 14.48 -6.71
C GLU A 22 -10.08 13.39 -7.75
N LYS A 23 -10.97 12.40 -7.73
CA LYS A 23 -11.07 11.35 -8.74
C LYS A 23 -12.50 11.12 -9.11
N SER A 24 -12.78 11.10 -10.42
CA SER A 24 -14.11 10.78 -10.95
C SER A 24 -14.02 9.83 -12.13
N PHE A 25 -15.08 9.08 -12.35
CA PHE A 25 -15.25 8.19 -13.51
C PHE A 25 -16.40 8.68 -14.38
N PRO A 26 -16.39 8.42 -15.69
CA PRO A 26 -17.54 8.70 -16.56
C PRO A 26 -18.78 7.93 -16.08
N GLU A 27 -19.93 8.58 -16.00
CA GLU A 27 -21.22 7.97 -15.66
C GLU A 27 -22.33 8.60 -16.53
N GLY A 28 -22.82 7.85 -17.51
CA GLY A 28 -23.78 8.38 -18.49
C GLY A 28 -23.24 9.63 -19.19
N ASN A 29 -24.03 10.74 -19.14
CA ASN A 29 -23.63 12.04 -19.66
C ASN A 29 -22.86 12.92 -18.65
N GLY A 30 -22.50 12.38 -17.49
CA GLY A 30 -21.83 13.10 -16.39
C GLY A 30 -20.58 12.40 -15.89
N ARG A 31 -20.19 12.77 -14.67
CA ARG A 31 -19.07 12.16 -13.95
C ARG A 31 -19.47 11.84 -12.51
N GLN A 32 -19.19 10.63 -12.07
CA GLN A 32 -19.32 10.23 -10.67
C GLN A 32 -17.99 10.50 -9.94
N PHE A 33 -18.04 11.36 -8.94
CA PHE A 33 -16.88 11.61 -8.09
C PHE A 33 -16.77 10.53 -7.01
N VAL A 34 -15.64 9.83 -7.01
CA VAL A 34 -15.28 8.79 -6.03
C VAL A 34 -14.38 9.33 -4.93
N LEU A 35 -13.50 10.30 -5.27
CA LEU A 35 -12.73 11.07 -4.29
C LEU A 35 -13.05 12.55 -4.45
N ARG A 36 -13.27 13.23 -3.33
CA ARG A 36 -13.74 14.62 -3.29
C ARG A 36 -12.87 15.44 -2.37
N ARG A 37 -11.96 16.24 -2.93
CA ARG A 37 -11.07 17.16 -2.21
C ARG A 37 -10.33 16.51 -1.03
N ILE A 38 -9.83 15.30 -1.23
CA ILE A 38 -9.07 14.60 -0.21
C ILE A 38 -7.81 15.37 0.13
N SER A 39 -7.63 15.68 1.42
CA SER A 39 -6.41 16.29 1.96
C SER A 39 -5.95 15.47 3.16
N LEU A 40 -4.71 14.99 3.13
CA LEU A 40 -4.15 14.07 4.11
C LEU A 40 -2.64 14.24 4.19
N ASP A 41 -2.10 14.24 5.41
CA ASP A 41 -0.68 14.14 5.69
C ASP A 41 -0.37 12.83 6.41
N VAL A 42 0.74 12.19 6.03
CA VAL A 42 1.29 11.02 6.70
C VAL A 42 2.75 11.31 7.04
N ALA A 43 3.12 11.16 8.30
CA ALA A 43 4.50 11.32 8.73
C ALA A 43 5.32 10.05 8.42
N LYS A 44 6.64 10.19 8.34
CA LYS A 44 7.54 9.04 8.16
C LYS A 44 7.43 8.10 9.38
N GLY A 45 7.25 6.81 9.11
CA GLY A 45 7.08 5.80 10.16
C GLY A 45 5.69 5.78 10.80
N ASP A 46 4.72 6.52 10.24
CA ASP A 46 3.32 6.38 10.66
C ASP A 46 2.72 5.05 10.21
N PHE A 47 1.74 4.60 10.99
CA PHE A 47 0.81 3.55 10.59
C PHE A 47 -0.59 4.16 10.60
N VAL A 48 -1.08 4.51 9.43
CA VAL A 48 -2.41 5.14 9.25
C VAL A 48 -3.41 4.11 8.75
N THR A 49 -4.58 4.09 9.36
CA THR A 49 -5.72 3.30 8.88
C THR A 49 -6.79 4.23 8.31
N ILE A 50 -7.26 3.95 7.11
CA ILE A 50 -8.40 4.61 6.49
C ILE A 50 -9.58 3.65 6.58
N MET A 51 -10.62 4.05 7.30
CA MET A 51 -11.85 3.30 7.48
C MET A 51 -13.00 3.92 6.68
N GLY A 52 -14.00 3.11 6.41
CA GLY A 52 -15.25 3.57 5.80
C GLY A 52 -16.03 2.42 5.18
N PRO A 53 -17.31 2.66 4.83
CA PRO A 53 -18.16 1.64 4.22
C PRO A 53 -17.63 1.20 2.85
N SER A 54 -18.19 0.09 2.34
CA SER A 54 -17.92 -0.33 0.95
C SER A 54 -18.34 0.78 -0.02
N GLY A 55 -17.55 1.01 -1.05
CA GLY A 55 -17.82 2.08 -2.04
C GLY A 55 -17.41 3.50 -1.59
N ALA A 56 -16.88 3.70 -0.38
CA ALA A 56 -16.46 5.03 0.09
C ALA A 56 -15.26 5.65 -0.66
N GLY A 57 -14.59 4.90 -1.54
CA GLY A 57 -13.42 5.38 -2.29
C GLY A 57 -12.07 4.94 -1.73
N LYS A 58 -12.04 4.05 -0.71
CA LYS A 58 -10.81 3.61 -0.02
C LYS A 58 -9.75 3.02 -0.96
N SER A 59 -10.11 2.01 -1.75
CA SER A 59 -9.20 1.37 -2.72
C SER A 59 -8.77 2.34 -3.82
N THR A 60 -9.66 3.24 -4.24
CA THR A 60 -9.34 4.30 -5.20
C THR A 60 -8.31 5.26 -4.63
N LEU A 61 -8.44 5.64 -3.36
CA LEU A 61 -7.44 6.48 -2.69
C LEU A 61 -6.09 5.76 -2.61
N LEU A 62 -6.06 4.48 -2.22
CA LEU A 62 -4.82 3.71 -2.24
C LEU A 62 -4.21 3.61 -3.65
N ALA A 63 -5.02 3.43 -4.70
CA ALA A 63 -4.53 3.39 -6.07
C ALA A 63 -3.86 4.71 -6.50
N VAL A 64 -4.41 5.85 -6.08
CA VAL A 64 -3.80 7.17 -6.28
C VAL A 64 -2.48 7.28 -5.50
N LEU A 65 -2.48 6.95 -4.20
CA LEU A 65 -1.29 6.99 -3.36
C LEU A 65 -0.19 6.03 -3.86
N GLY A 66 -0.58 4.89 -4.41
CA GLY A 66 0.32 3.90 -5.00
C GLY A 66 0.79 4.23 -6.42
N MET A 67 0.33 5.35 -6.98
CA MET A 67 0.62 5.75 -8.36
C MET A 67 0.18 4.70 -9.41
N LEU A 68 -0.80 3.87 -9.05
CA LEU A 68 -1.42 2.88 -9.95
C LEU A 68 -2.49 3.54 -10.85
N ASP A 69 -3.10 4.61 -10.36
CA ASP A 69 -4.04 5.45 -11.11
C ASP A 69 -3.40 6.83 -11.36
N GLY A 70 -3.45 7.29 -12.60
CA GLY A 70 -2.86 8.57 -13.03
C GLY A 70 -3.88 9.65 -13.39
N ASP A 71 -5.18 9.32 -13.46
CA ASP A 71 -6.25 10.22 -13.86
C ASP A 71 -6.97 10.80 -12.62
N TRP A 72 -6.33 11.75 -11.98
CA TRP A 72 -6.84 12.49 -10.83
C TRP A 72 -6.33 13.93 -10.85
N THR A 73 -6.94 14.83 -10.07
CA THR A 73 -6.55 16.24 -9.93
C THR A 73 -6.17 16.54 -8.47
N GLY A 74 -5.57 17.71 -8.23
CA GLY A 74 -5.05 18.11 -6.93
C GLY A 74 -3.54 17.98 -6.84
N GLU A 75 -3.00 18.03 -5.62
CA GLU A 75 -1.57 17.94 -5.36
C GLU A 75 -1.24 16.65 -4.59
N TYR A 76 -0.15 16.00 -4.94
CA TYR A 76 0.40 14.85 -4.24
C TYR A 76 1.92 14.96 -4.18
N GLU A 77 2.45 14.94 -2.97
CA GLU A 77 3.88 14.91 -2.68
C GLU A 77 4.22 13.64 -1.90
N LEU A 78 5.25 12.93 -2.32
CA LEU A 78 5.81 11.76 -1.64
C LEU A 78 7.31 11.98 -1.48
N LEU A 79 7.81 11.97 -0.25
CA LEU A 79 9.16 12.39 0.06
C LEU A 79 9.38 13.82 -0.49
N ASP A 80 10.42 14.02 -1.28
CA ASP A 80 10.72 15.31 -1.91
C ASP A 80 10.23 15.39 -3.37
N HIS A 81 9.30 14.51 -3.78
CA HIS A 81 8.80 14.41 -5.15
C HIS A 81 7.38 14.95 -5.27
N ALA A 82 7.18 15.98 -6.09
CA ALA A 82 5.86 16.49 -6.48
C ALA A 82 5.23 15.55 -7.54
N VAL A 83 4.60 14.47 -7.08
CA VAL A 83 4.04 13.39 -7.92
C VAL A 83 3.04 13.91 -8.94
N HIS A 84 2.23 14.92 -8.58
CA HIS A 84 1.25 15.56 -9.46
C HIS A 84 1.87 16.25 -10.68
N LYS A 85 3.19 16.59 -10.63
CA LYS A 85 3.93 17.19 -11.75
C LYS A 85 4.64 16.17 -12.63
N LEU A 86 4.74 14.92 -12.18
CA LEU A 86 5.47 13.89 -12.90
C LEU A 86 4.68 13.36 -14.10
N LYS A 87 5.41 13.02 -15.17
CA LYS A 87 4.86 12.27 -16.30
C LYS A 87 4.54 10.82 -15.87
N HIS A 88 3.65 10.17 -16.58
CA HIS A 88 3.22 8.80 -16.27
C HIS A 88 4.40 7.81 -16.07
N LYS A 89 5.41 7.83 -16.97
CA LYS A 89 6.61 6.99 -16.85
C LYS A 89 7.37 7.21 -15.55
N ASP A 90 7.52 8.49 -15.15
CA ASP A 90 8.28 8.87 -13.96
C ASP A 90 7.51 8.51 -12.67
N ARG A 91 6.17 8.62 -12.69
CA ARG A 91 5.30 8.13 -11.59
C ARG A 91 5.46 6.62 -11.40
N ILE A 92 5.43 5.84 -12.49
CA ILE A 92 5.64 4.38 -12.42
C ILE A 92 7.02 4.06 -11.83
N ALA A 93 8.06 4.76 -12.26
CA ALA A 93 9.41 4.56 -11.74
C ALA A 93 9.49 4.87 -10.23
N LEU A 94 8.90 5.99 -9.80
CA LEU A 94 8.82 6.38 -8.39
C LEU A 94 8.05 5.34 -7.56
N GLY A 95 6.87 4.93 -8.04
CA GLY A 95 6.06 3.89 -7.38
C GLY A 95 6.83 2.58 -7.22
N LYS A 96 7.46 2.12 -8.29
CA LYS A 96 8.32 0.91 -8.22
C LYS A 96 9.43 1.05 -7.17
N GLN A 97 10.01 2.24 -7.01
CA GLN A 97 11.14 2.45 -6.11
C GLN A 97 10.72 2.49 -4.65
N TYR A 98 9.63 3.19 -4.31
CA TYR A 98 9.31 3.54 -2.93
C TYR A 98 8.07 2.86 -2.37
N VAL A 99 7.20 2.28 -3.22
CA VAL A 99 5.92 1.75 -2.78
C VAL A 99 5.86 0.23 -2.88
N GLY A 100 5.43 -0.43 -1.81
CA GLY A 100 4.95 -1.80 -1.79
C GLY A 100 3.42 -1.80 -1.72
N PHE A 101 2.76 -2.72 -2.41
CA PHE A 101 1.31 -2.82 -2.40
C PHE A 101 0.85 -4.23 -2.05
N VAL A 102 -0.01 -4.34 -1.04
CA VAL A 102 -0.68 -5.57 -0.61
C VAL A 102 -2.16 -5.45 -0.95
N PHE A 103 -2.65 -6.32 -1.80
CA PHE A 103 -4.04 -6.36 -2.24
C PHE A 103 -4.86 -7.36 -1.44
N GLN A 104 -6.16 -7.15 -1.37
CA GLN A 104 -7.11 -8.08 -0.77
C GLN A 104 -7.12 -9.45 -1.49
N GLN A 105 -7.04 -9.42 -2.83
CA GLN A 105 -6.91 -10.63 -3.67
C GLN A 105 -5.44 -10.83 -4.01
N TYR A 106 -4.66 -11.38 -3.20
CA TYR A 106 -3.22 -11.68 -3.26
C TYR A 106 -2.46 -11.25 -4.54
N HIS A 107 -3.07 -11.31 -5.70
CA HIS A 107 -2.53 -11.02 -7.04
C HIS A 107 -1.16 -11.69 -7.28
N LEU A 108 -1.02 -12.92 -6.82
CA LEU A 108 0.13 -13.75 -7.18
C LEU A 108 0.00 -14.17 -8.65
N ILE A 109 1.13 -14.38 -9.28
CA ILE A 109 1.15 -14.91 -10.65
C ILE A 109 1.11 -16.42 -10.54
N ASP A 110 0.03 -17.03 -11.04
CA ASP A 110 -0.28 -18.44 -10.86
C ASP A 110 0.73 -19.40 -11.52
N ASP A 111 1.35 -18.95 -12.62
CA ASP A 111 2.35 -19.69 -13.37
C ASP A 111 3.78 -19.51 -12.82
N LEU A 112 3.95 -18.76 -11.75
CA LEU A 112 5.22 -18.57 -11.06
C LEU A 112 5.20 -19.24 -9.69
N THR A 113 6.31 -19.85 -9.31
CA THR A 113 6.55 -20.37 -7.97
C THR A 113 6.55 -19.25 -6.92
N VAL A 114 6.53 -19.60 -5.64
CA VAL A 114 6.69 -18.66 -4.53
C VAL A 114 7.99 -17.85 -4.70
N ALA A 115 9.12 -18.51 -4.95
CA ALA A 115 10.40 -17.84 -5.12
C ALA A 115 10.39 -16.85 -6.30
N GLU A 116 9.81 -17.24 -7.44
CA GLU A 116 9.69 -16.39 -8.62
C GLU A 116 8.74 -15.22 -8.40
N ASN A 117 7.62 -15.41 -7.71
CA ASN A 117 6.75 -14.30 -7.29
C ASN A 117 7.49 -13.29 -6.42
N LEU A 118 8.36 -13.74 -5.50
CA LEU A 118 9.18 -12.86 -4.68
C LEU A 118 10.29 -12.16 -5.48
N ALA A 119 10.90 -12.84 -6.45
CA ALA A 119 11.95 -12.28 -7.30
C ALA A 119 11.45 -11.16 -8.24
N MET A 120 10.16 -11.18 -8.59
CA MET A 120 9.59 -10.32 -9.61
C MET A 120 9.77 -8.81 -9.36
N PRO A 121 9.53 -8.26 -8.15
CA PRO A 121 9.79 -6.84 -7.89
C PRO A 121 11.26 -6.45 -8.06
N LEU A 122 12.18 -7.36 -7.84
CA LEU A 122 13.62 -7.12 -7.97
C LEU A 122 14.09 -7.17 -9.42
N SER A 123 13.40 -7.92 -10.30
CA SER A 123 13.74 -8.03 -11.72
C SER A 123 13.55 -6.71 -12.49
N TYR A 124 12.71 -5.81 -11.97
CA TYR A 124 12.45 -4.49 -12.57
C TYR A 124 13.36 -3.38 -12.04
N ARG A 125 14.33 -3.70 -11.18
CA ARG A 125 15.15 -2.74 -10.42
C ARG A 125 16.65 -2.86 -10.68
N ASP A 126 17.05 -3.47 -11.77
CA ASP A 126 18.48 -3.68 -12.14
C ASP A 126 19.30 -4.33 -11.02
N VAL A 127 18.67 -5.12 -10.13
CA VAL A 127 19.36 -5.89 -9.09
C VAL A 127 20.05 -7.08 -9.74
N LYS A 128 21.35 -7.28 -9.44
CA LYS A 128 22.12 -8.40 -9.96
C LYS A 128 21.49 -9.75 -9.59
N ALA A 129 21.68 -10.76 -10.41
CA ALA A 129 21.06 -12.08 -10.23
C ALA A 129 21.37 -12.68 -8.85
N ASP A 130 22.64 -12.65 -8.43
CA ASP A 130 23.08 -13.19 -7.14
C ASP A 130 22.45 -12.45 -5.96
N ASP A 131 22.36 -11.11 -6.03
CA ASP A 131 21.73 -10.28 -5.00
C ASP A 131 20.22 -10.54 -4.93
N ARG A 132 19.57 -10.82 -6.06
CA ARG A 132 18.14 -11.20 -6.10
C ARG A 132 17.91 -12.54 -5.42
N GLU A 133 18.75 -13.54 -5.73
CA GLU A 133 18.64 -14.87 -5.16
C GLU A 133 18.83 -14.81 -3.63
N ALA A 134 19.85 -14.09 -3.16
CA ALA A 134 20.07 -13.85 -1.74
C ALA A 134 18.87 -13.16 -1.07
N ALA A 135 18.34 -12.08 -1.66
CA ALA A 135 17.18 -11.37 -1.12
C ALA A 135 15.92 -12.25 -1.07
N VAL A 136 15.72 -13.12 -2.06
CA VAL A 136 14.62 -14.09 -2.07
C VAL A 136 14.80 -15.11 -0.94
N ALA A 137 16.01 -15.67 -0.77
CA ALA A 137 16.30 -16.63 0.28
C ALA A 137 16.07 -16.04 1.67
N ASP A 138 16.61 -14.84 1.94
CA ASP A 138 16.41 -14.12 3.19
C ASP A 138 14.92 -13.83 3.48
N THR A 139 14.18 -13.45 2.43
CA THR A 139 12.74 -13.17 2.56
C THR A 139 11.97 -14.46 2.84
N LEU A 140 12.26 -15.55 2.15
CA LEU A 140 11.63 -16.85 2.40
C LEU A 140 11.86 -17.32 3.84
N ASP A 141 13.08 -17.15 4.37
CA ASP A 141 13.40 -17.50 5.74
C ASP A 141 12.63 -16.64 6.73
N ARG A 142 12.70 -15.31 6.58
CA ARG A 142 11.97 -14.35 7.43
C ARG A 142 10.48 -14.62 7.52
N PHE A 143 9.86 -15.06 6.43
CA PHE A 143 8.42 -15.34 6.34
C PHE A 143 8.06 -16.81 6.59
N GLY A 144 9.04 -17.66 6.96
CA GLY A 144 8.82 -19.10 7.22
C GLY A 144 8.34 -19.88 5.98
N MET A 145 8.74 -19.46 4.79
CA MET A 145 8.26 -20.02 3.51
C MET A 145 9.33 -20.84 2.75
N VAL A 146 10.51 -21.09 3.34
CA VAL A 146 11.61 -21.83 2.70
C VAL A 146 11.18 -23.16 2.11
N ALA A 147 10.44 -23.97 2.89
CA ALA A 147 9.94 -25.28 2.45
C ALA A 147 8.92 -25.20 1.30
N LYS A 148 8.40 -24.00 1.00
CA LYS A 148 7.36 -23.76 0.00
C LYS A 148 7.87 -23.01 -1.22
N LYS A 149 9.18 -22.73 -1.31
CA LYS A 149 9.77 -21.88 -2.35
C LYS A 149 9.45 -22.32 -3.77
N ASN A 150 9.31 -23.62 -4.01
CA ASN A 150 9.04 -24.20 -5.32
C ASN A 150 7.55 -24.51 -5.58
N LEU A 151 6.67 -24.19 -4.61
CA LEU A 151 5.22 -24.36 -4.78
C LEU A 151 4.64 -23.21 -5.60
N TYR A 152 3.56 -23.50 -6.31
CA TYR A 152 2.77 -22.52 -7.03
C TYR A 152 1.63 -21.98 -6.14
N PRO A 153 1.08 -20.78 -6.41
CA PRO A 153 0.01 -20.18 -5.60
C PRO A 153 -1.16 -21.11 -5.32
N ARG A 154 -1.62 -21.87 -6.33
CA ARG A 154 -2.73 -22.84 -6.20
C ARG A 154 -2.48 -23.98 -5.21
N GLN A 155 -1.24 -24.21 -4.80
CA GLN A 155 -0.83 -25.23 -3.83
C GLN A 155 -0.75 -24.68 -2.40
N LEU A 156 -1.03 -23.39 -2.21
CA LEU A 156 -0.97 -22.69 -0.93
C LEU A 156 -2.36 -22.42 -0.38
N SER A 157 -2.50 -22.44 0.95
CA SER A 157 -3.70 -21.91 1.60
C SER A 157 -3.81 -20.39 1.41
N GLY A 158 -5.00 -19.81 1.57
CA GLY A 158 -5.22 -18.36 1.46
C GLY A 158 -4.28 -17.55 2.35
N GLY A 159 -4.07 -17.96 3.61
CA GLY A 159 -3.13 -17.28 4.50
C GLY A 159 -1.67 -17.37 4.03
N GLN A 160 -1.27 -18.48 3.42
CA GLN A 160 0.05 -18.61 2.84
C GLN A 160 0.21 -17.75 1.57
N GLN A 161 -0.81 -17.66 0.73
CA GLN A 161 -0.82 -16.78 -0.42
C GLN A 161 -0.70 -15.31 0.02
N GLN A 162 -1.40 -14.93 1.09
CA GLN A 162 -1.28 -13.58 1.64
C GLN A 162 0.12 -13.30 2.21
N LEU A 163 0.73 -14.26 2.90
CA LEU A 163 2.12 -14.14 3.35
C LEU A 163 3.08 -13.90 2.18
N VAL A 164 2.93 -14.66 1.09
CA VAL A 164 3.74 -14.46 -0.13
C VAL A 164 3.47 -13.08 -0.74
N ALA A 165 2.21 -12.62 -0.78
CA ALA A 165 1.86 -11.30 -1.30
C ALA A 165 2.48 -10.17 -0.46
N VAL A 166 2.45 -10.28 0.88
CA VAL A 166 3.12 -9.33 1.77
C VAL A 166 4.64 -9.39 1.59
N ALA A 167 5.23 -10.59 1.57
CA ALA A 167 6.65 -10.78 1.35
C ALA A 167 7.12 -10.15 0.03
N ARG A 168 6.36 -10.37 -1.06
CA ARG A 168 6.60 -9.76 -2.36
C ARG A 168 6.53 -8.23 -2.30
N ALA A 169 5.57 -7.68 -1.55
CA ALA A 169 5.41 -6.24 -1.43
C ALA A 169 6.56 -5.57 -0.68
N VAL A 170 7.26 -6.29 0.21
CA VAL A 170 8.31 -5.71 1.08
C VAL A 170 9.74 -6.13 0.74
N ILE A 171 9.94 -7.10 -0.16
CA ILE A 171 11.27 -7.63 -0.49
C ILE A 171 12.26 -6.55 -0.93
N HIS A 172 11.77 -5.50 -1.58
CA HIS A 172 12.58 -4.38 -2.04
C HIS A 172 12.72 -3.25 -1.00
N ARG A 173 12.26 -3.48 0.24
CA ARG A 173 12.30 -2.54 1.36
C ARG A 173 11.65 -1.20 1.02
N PRO A 174 10.36 -1.17 0.67
CA PRO A 174 9.68 0.07 0.31
C PRO A 174 9.65 1.06 1.47
N ALA A 175 9.65 2.35 1.17
CA ALA A 175 9.48 3.39 2.16
C ALA A 175 8.00 3.53 2.60
N LEU A 176 7.06 3.20 1.68
CA LEU A 176 5.62 3.22 1.88
C LEU A 176 5.02 1.85 1.57
N LEU A 177 4.31 1.26 2.51
CA LEU A 177 3.49 0.07 2.29
C LEU A 177 2.02 0.46 2.28
N LEU A 178 1.35 0.18 1.17
CA LEU A 178 -0.09 0.36 0.99
C LEU A 178 -0.77 -1.00 1.10
N ALA A 179 -1.86 -1.09 1.86
CA ALA A 179 -2.56 -2.35 2.07
C ALA A 179 -4.07 -2.18 1.92
N ASP A 180 -4.66 -2.86 0.94
CA ASP A 180 -6.09 -2.86 0.68
C ASP A 180 -6.71 -4.12 1.29
N GLU A 181 -7.47 -3.96 2.39
CA GLU A 181 -8.13 -5.05 3.12
C GLU A 181 -7.22 -6.28 3.33
N PRO A 182 -6.02 -6.13 3.92
CA PRO A 182 -4.97 -7.15 3.88
C PRO A 182 -5.33 -8.48 4.55
N THR A 183 -6.44 -8.53 5.28
CA THR A 183 -6.91 -9.72 6.00
C THR A 183 -8.33 -10.11 5.63
N GLY A 184 -8.96 -9.43 4.65
CA GLY A 184 -10.37 -9.59 4.32
C GLY A 184 -10.79 -11.00 3.88
N ASN A 185 -9.85 -11.79 3.37
CA ASN A 185 -10.08 -13.17 2.91
C ASN A 185 -9.46 -14.24 3.84
N LEU A 186 -9.09 -13.87 5.08
CA LEU A 186 -8.39 -14.74 6.01
C LEU A 186 -9.23 -15.10 7.23
N HIS A 187 -8.98 -16.28 7.78
CA HIS A 187 -9.47 -16.60 9.12
C HIS A 187 -8.83 -15.67 10.16
N SER A 188 -9.55 -15.41 11.26
CA SER A 188 -9.16 -14.42 12.27
C SER A 188 -7.76 -14.62 12.86
N SER A 189 -7.30 -15.88 13.05
CA SER A 189 -5.95 -16.18 13.52
C SER A 189 -4.89 -15.75 12.52
N GLN A 190 -5.06 -16.13 11.24
CA GLN A 190 -4.15 -15.74 10.16
C GLN A 190 -4.13 -14.22 9.93
N GLY A 191 -5.30 -13.58 10.09
CA GLY A 191 -5.39 -12.13 10.03
C GLY A 191 -4.53 -11.45 11.10
N LYS A 192 -4.55 -11.96 12.33
CA LYS A 192 -3.70 -11.46 13.42
C LYS A 192 -2.21 -11.60 13.11
N ASP A 193 -1.80 -12.72 12.49
CA ASP A 193 -0.40 -12.95 12.11
C ASP A 193 0.06 -11.90 11.07
N ILE A 194 -0.76 -11.64 10.04
CA ILE A 194 -0.47 -10.60 9.05
C ILE A 194 -0.39 -9.21 9.68
N MET A 195 -1.32 -8.88 10.58
CA MET A 195 -1.32 -7.58 11.25
C MET A 195 -0.15 -7.44 12.23
N GLY A 196 0.26 -8.53 12.88
CA GLY A 196 1.49 -8.60 13.68
C GLY A 196 2.72 -8.27 12.85
N LEU A 197 2.83 -8.87 11.66
CA LEU A 197 3.89 -8.61 10.71
C LEU A 197 3.91 -7.14 10.23
N PHE A 198 2.74 -6.54 9.99
CA PHE A 198 2.66 -5.11 9.63
C PHE A 198 3.19 -4.21 10.76
N ARG A 199 2.87 -4.55 12.01
CA ARG A 199 3.40 -3.84 13.17
C ARG A 199 4.93 -3.95 13.27
N GLU A 200 5.50 -5.11 13.01
CA GLU A 200 6.95 -5.31 12.96
C GLU A 200 7.61 -4.50 11.85
N LEU A 201 7.03 -4.49 10.65
CA LEU A 201 7.50 -3.69 9.52
C LEU A 201 7.45 -2.19 9.86
N ASN A 202 6.39 -1.73 10.51
CA ASN A 202 6.27 -0.34 10.95
C ASN A 202 7.29 0.01 12.02
N ALA A 203 7.49 -0.86 13.01
CA ALA A 203 8.52 -0.69 14.04
C ALA A 203 9.94 -0.63 13.45
N ALA A 204 10.17 -1.33 12.33
CA ALA A 204 11.42 -1.26 11.56
C ALA A 204 11.54 0.00 10.68
N GLY A 205 10.55 0.91 10.72
CA GLY A 205 10.60 2.21 10.05
C GLY A 205 9.80 2.33 8.75
N THR A 206 9.12 1.28 8.29
CA THR A 206 8.24 1.36 7.10
C THR A 206 6.99 2.18 7.43
N THR A 207 6.69 3.20 6.63
CA THR A 207 5.42 3.92 6.69
C THR A 207 4.31 3.06 6.11
N ILE A 208 3.17 2.94 6.81
CA ILE A 208 2.07 2.08 6.39
C ILE A 208 0.78 2.88 6.28
N VAL A 209 0.08 2.73 5.16
CA VAL A 209 -1.31 3.17 4.99
C VAL A 209 -2.14 1.96 4.62
N GLN A 210 -3.04 1.56 5.50
CA GLN A 210 -3.99 0.49 5.21
C GLN A 210 -5.40 1.04 5.06
N VAL A 211 -6.21 0.38 4.26
CA VAL A 211 -7.67 0.57 4.26
C VAL A 211 -8.33 -0.69 4.77
N THR A 212 -9.36 -0.54 5.58
CA THR A 212 -10.14 -1.65 6.10
C THR A 212 -11.51 -1.18 6.57
N HIS A 213 -12.46 -2.12 6.61
CA HIS A 213 -13.74 -1.93 7.29
C HIS A 213 -13.78 -2.62 8.67
N SER A 214 -12.71 -3.35 9.03
CA SER A 214 -12.58 -4.05 10.31
C SER A 214 -12.06 -3.12 11.40
N GLU A 215 -12.86 -2.94 12.46
CA GLU A 215 -12.47 -2.17 13.65
C GLU A 215 -11.27 -2.77 14.37
N ASP A 216 -11.15 -4.12 14.38
CA ASP A 216 -10.02 -4.79 15.00
C ASP A 216 -8.71 -4.55 14.24
N ASN A 217 -8.76 -4.56 12.92
CA ASN A 217 -7.59 -4.22 12.10
C ASN A 217 -7.24 -2.73 12.20
N ALA A 218 -8.22 -1.87 12.39
CA ALA A 218 -7.99 -0.44 12.56
C ALA A 218 -7.14 -0.10 13.79
N LYS A 219 -7.26 -0.88 14.85
CA LYS A 219 -6.50 -0.71 16.11
C LYS A 219 -4.98 -0.90 15.96
N TYR A 220 -4.50 -1.48 14.87
CA TYR A 220 -3.08 -1.58 14.59
C TYR A 220 -2.48 -0.27 14.09
N GLY A 221 -3.29 0.59 13.45
CA GLY A 221 -2.90 1.94 13.07
C GLY A 221 -2.81 2.87 14.29
N LYS A 222 -1.83 3.77 14.27
CA LYS A 222 -1.69 4.83 15.28
C LYS A 222 -2.72 5.93 15.11
N ARG A 223 -3.23 6.10 13.89
CA ARG A 223 -4.22 7.09 13.51
C ARG A 223 -5.26 6.45 12.59
N VAL A 224 -6.53 6.70 12.88
CA VAL A 224 -7.66 6.26 12.06
C VAL A 224 -8.28 7.47 11.39
N ILE A 225 -8.52 7.36 10.09
CA ILE A 225 -9.16 8.38 9.25
C ILE A 225 -10.45 7.78 8.71
N GLN A 226 -11.53 8.50 8.83
CA GLN A 226 -12.82 8.07 8.29
C GLN A 226 -13.02 8.61 6.88
N LEU A 227 -13.33 7.71 5.93
CA LEU A 227 -13.69 8.07 4.56
C LEU A 227 -15.15 7.69 4.31
N ARG A 228 -15.97 8.66 3.90
CA ARG A 228 -17.38 8.45 3.57
C ARG A 228 -17.73 9.23 2.31
N ASP A 229 -18.35 8.55 1.34
CA ASP A 229 -18.84 9.14 0.08
C ASP A 229 -17.79 10.00 -0.65
N GLY A 230 -16.53 9.55 -0.58
CA GLY A 230 -15.39 10.23 -1.18
C GLY A 230 -14.81 11.40 -0.38
N TRP A 231 -15.30 11.66 0.85
CA TRP A 231 -14.78 12.69 1.75
C TRP A 231 -14.07 12.10 2.96
N ILE A 232 -13.00 12.76 3.40
CA ILE A 232 -12.49 12.53 4.76
C ILE A 232 -13.45 13.24 5.70
N VAL A 233 -13.95 12.49 6.68
CA VAL A 233 -14.81 12.98 7.75
C VAL A 233 -14.09 12.80 9.08
N ASP A 234 -14.10 13.83 9.92
CA ASP A 234 -13.51 13.84 11.26
C ASP A 234 -14.36 13.03 12.25
#